data_0ac1bbf14f7cfbf6cd670c55a3d040f8
#
_entry.id   0ac1bbf14f7cfbf6cd670c55a3d040f8
#
_cell.length_a   1.000
_cell.length_b   1.000
_cell.length_c   1.000
_cell.angle_alpha   90.00
_cell.angle_beta   90.00
_cell.angle_gamma   90.00
#
_symmetry.space_group_name_H-M   'P 1'
#
loop_
_entity.id
_entity.type
_entity.pdbx_description
1 polymer ?
#
loop_
_entity_poly.entity_id
_entity_poly.type
_entity_poly.pdbx_seq_one_letter_code
_entity_poly.pdbx_strand_id
1 'polypeptide(L)'
;MNADVPQSTPPPKVGDFDALYRGDFAAVNADAEPTETAPGFTFDRVPWDIGEAQPAVRALESSGQFAREVLDIGCGPGENALFLASRGYRVWGLDAAPAAIDIARERARQRGMERGVEFEVADATDLSDYADRFASVIDSALYHCFPEDQRHRYAASLFGACRPQARLHVVCFSDRVPDGFPGPYRITEDNLRDTLTAAGWTVQRIEPTTYTTAFTRDEMTTQPGSPVAAAAADMQVDDRGRLLVPAWLATAERT
;
A
#
# COMPACT_ATOMS: atom_id res chain seq x y z
N MET A 1 -20.80 -4.97 -26.05
CA MET A 1 -19.41 -4.87 -26.48
C MET A 1 -18.65 -4.48 -25.23
N ASN A 2 -18.08 -5.47 -24.54
CA ASN A 2 -17.21 -5.18 -23.40
C ASN A 2 -15.92 -4.58 -23.95
N ALA A 3 -15.63 -3.34 -23.61
CA ALA A 3 -14.33 -2.75 -23.87
C ALA A 3 -13.31 -3.55 -23.07
N ASP A 4 -12.35 -4.15 -23.75
CA ASP A 4 -11.16 -4.77 -23.17
C ASP A 4 -10.42 -3.68 -22.39
N VAL A 5 -10.52 -3.72 -21.06
CA VAL A 5 -9.67 -2.90 -20.19
C VAL A 5 -8.26 -3.45 -20.37
N PRO A 6 -7.26 -2.64 -20.76
CA PRO A 6 -5.89 -3.12 -20.90
C PRO A 6 -5.47 -3.75 -19.59
N GLN A 7 -5.11 -5.03 -19.62
CA GLN A 7 -4.58 -5.71 -18.44
C GLN A 7 -3.26 -5.02 -18.07
N SER A 8 -3.27 -4.33 -16.93
CA SER A 8 -2.06 -3.77 -16.34
C SER A 8 -1.06 -4.91 -16.11
N THR A 9 0.22 -4.59 -16.23
CA THR A 9 1.33 -5.50 -15.89
C THR A 9 1.03 -6.22 -14.58
N PRO A 10 1.20 -7.54 -14.50
CA PRO A 10 1.00 -8.25 -13.24
C PRO A 10 1.91 -7.62 -12.17
N PRO A 11 1.41 -7.47 -10.93
CA PRO A 11 2.21 -6.91 -9.85
C PRO A 11 3.40 -7.81 -9.54
N PRO A 12 4.47 -7.27 -8.95
CA PRO A 12 5.62 -8.06 -8.54
C PRO A 12 5.19 -9.17 -7.56
N LYS A 13 5.85 -10.32 -7.64
CA LYS A 13 5.64 -11.44 -6.71
C LYS A 13 6.20 -11.08 -5.32
N VAL A 14 5.71 -11.75 -4.26
CA VAL A 14 6.20 -11.52 -2.88
C VAL A 14 7.73 -11.61 -2.78
N GLY A 15 8.37 -12.51 -3.54
CA GLY A 15 9.84 -12.60 -3.62
C GLY A 15 10.51 -11.34 -4.18
N ASP A 16 9.86 -10.64 -5.08
CA ASP A 16 10.37 -9.42 -5.70
C ASP A 16 10.34 -8.24 -4.72
N PHE A 17 9.31 -8.15 -3.86
CA PHE A 17 9.25 -7.14 -2.80
C PHE A 17 10.40 -7.32 -1.79
N ASP A 18 10.70 -8.55 -1.39
CA ASP A 18 11.81 -8.82 -0.47
C ASP A 18 13.17 -8.46 -1.09
N ALA A 19 13.35 -8.70 -2.41
CA ALA A 19 14.54 -8.27 -3.14
C ALA A 19 14.66 -6.73 -3.20
N LEU A 20 13.54 -6.00 -3.42
CA LEU A 20 13.52 -4.55 -3.36
C LEU A 20 13.98 -4.01 -2.00
N TYR A 21 13.51 -4.60 -0.90
CA TYR A 21 13.91 -4.18 0.45
C TYR A 21 15.36 -4.53 0.77
N ARG A 22 15.93 -5.58 0.16
CA ARG A 22 17.37 -5.88 0.24
C ARG A 22 18.24 -4.96 -0.61
N GLY A 23 17.62 -4.12 -1.44
CA GLY A 23 18.35 -3.26 -2.38
C GLY A 23 18.87 -4.00 -3.62
N ASP A 24 18.34 -5.21 -3.91
CA ASP A 24 18.68 -5.97 -5.11
C ASP A 24 17.86 -5.49 -6.32
N PHE A 25 18.01 -4.21 -6.64
CA PHE A 25 17.30 -3.59 -7.75
C PHE A 25 17.69 -4.18 -9.11
N ALA A 26 18.88 -4.76 -9.22
CA ALA A 26 19.32 -5.41 -10.45
C ALA A 26 18.47 -6.66 -10.76
N ALA A 27 18.20 -7.49 -9.76
CA ALA A 27 17.35 -8.67 -9.92
C ALA A 27 15.92 -8.27 -10.27
N VAL A 28 15.34 -7.29 -9.53
CA VAL A 28 13.98 -6.80 -9.78
C VAL A 28 13.82 -6.20 -11.18
N ASN A 29 14.80 -5.43 -11.63
CA ASN A 29 14.77 -4.82 -12.97
C ASN A 29 15.02 -5.85 -14.09
N ALA A 30 15.74 -6.94 -13.82
CA ALA A 30 16.00 -7.99 -14.80
C ALA A 30 14.77 -8.88 -15.04
N ASP A 31 13.97 -9.12 -14.00
CA ASP A 31 12.72 -9.90 -14.09
C ASP A 31 11.52 -9.08 -14.59
N ALA A 32 11.66 -7.75 -14.63
CA ALA A 32 10.69 -6.87 -15.25
C ALA A 32 10.76 -7.08 -16.78
N GLU A 33 9.90 -7.95 -17.31
CA GLU A 33 9.68 -8.00 -18.76
C GLU A 33 9.49 -6.56 -19.26
N PRO A 34 10.14 -6.17 -20.37
CA PRO A 34 9.92 -4.87 -20.96
C PRO A 34 8.45 -4.79 -21.36
N THR A 35 7.60 -4.34 -20.46
CA THR A 35 6.21 -4.15 -20.77
C THR A 35 6.11 -3.01 -21.76
N GLU A 36 5.26 -3.13 -22.75
CA GLU A 36 4.98 -2.06 -23.71
C GLU A 36 4.58 -0.75 -23.01
N THR A 37 4.19 -0.83 -21.74
CA THR A 37 3.69 0.28 -20.93
C THR A 37 4.75 1.04 -20.13
N ALA A 38 5.93 0.48 -19.87
CA ALA A 38 6.99 1.16 -19.10
C ALA A 38 8.41 0.87 -19.60
N PRO A 39 8.71 1.00 -20.90
CA PRO A 39 10.06 0.76 -21.40
C PRO A 39 11.06 1.76 -20.78
N GLY A 40 12.11 1.23 -20.17
CA GLY A 40 13.23 2.02 -19.67
C GLY A 40 13.08 2.57 -18.25
N PHE A 41 11.98 2.28 -17.53
CA PHE A 41 11.90 2.59 -16.10
C PHE A 41 12.58 1.48 -15.29
N THR A 42 13.47 1.87 -14.39
CA THR A 42 14.17 0.96 -13.46
C THR A 42 14.07 1.48 -12.04
N PHE A 43 13.90 0.57 -11.09
CA PHE A 43 13.94 0.92 -9.67
C PHE A 43 15.39 1.10 -9.23
N ASP A 44 15.67 2.17 -8.47
CA ASP A 44 16.92 2.43 -7.75
C ASP A 44 16.69 2.60 -6.23
N ARG A 45 15.43 2.57 -5.84
CA ARG A 45 14.97 2.66 -4.45
C ARG A 45 13.55 2.10 -4.34
N VAL A 46 13.10 1.90 -3.09
CA VAL A 46 11.73 1.46 -2.80
C VAL A 46 10.75 2.60 -3.06
N PRO A 47 9.81 2.46 -4.02
CA PRO A 47 8.96 3.57 -4.48
C PRO A 47 8.03 4.17 -3.43
N TRP A 48 7.61 3.36 -2.45
CA TRP A 48 6.67 3.75 -1.40
C TRP A 48 7.33 4.14 -0.08
N ASP A 49 8.65 3.95 0.06
CA ASP A 49 9.39 4.35 1.26
C ASP A 49 9.79 5.82 1.17
N ILE A 50 8.91 6.69 1.64
CA ILE A 50 9.11 8.14 1.63
C ILE A 50 9.81 8.65 2.91
N GLY A 51 10.22 7.75 3.82
CA GLY A 51 10.89 8.08 5.08
C GLY A 51 9.98 8.71 6.15
N GLU A 52 8.69 8.75 5.91
CA GLU A 52 7.65 9.28 6.79
C GLU A 52 6.31 8.58 6.53
N ALA A 53 5.35 8.71 7.46
CA ALA A 53 4.01 8.17 7.26
C ALA A 53 3.29 8.85 6.10
N GLN A 54 2.53 8.09 5.33
CA GLN A 54 1.73 8.59 4.23
C GLN A 54 0.77 9.70 4.69
N PRO A 55 0.59 10.78 3.89
CA PRO A 55 -0.31 11.88 4.25
C PRO A 55 -1.73 11.43 4.58
N ALA A 56 -2.27 10.44 3.87
CA ALA A 56 -3.59 9.88 4.14
C ALA A 56 -3.68 9.24 5.54
N VAL A 57 -2.64 8.53 5.99
CA VAL A 57 -2.59 7.93 7.34
C VAL A 57 -2.54 9.01 8.41
N ARG A 58 -1.76 10.06 8.19
CA ARG A 58 -1.69 11.23 9.09
C ARG A 58 -3.03 11.96 9.19
N ALA A 59 -3.74 12.12 8.07
CA ALA A 59 -5.06 12.73 8.05
C ALA A 59 -6.11 11.88 8.77
N LEU A 60 -6.10 10.56 8.58
CA LEU A 60 -6.97 9.63 9.31
C LEU A 60 -6.70 9.71 10.83
N GLU A 61 -5.44 9.73 11.26
CA GLU A 61 -5.09 9.85 12.68
C GLU A 61 -5.59 11.17 13.26
N SER A 62 -5.31 12.30 12.61
CA SER A 62 -5.70 13.62 13.10
C SER A 62 -7.23 13.82 13.18
N SER A 63 -7.99 13.07 12.37
CA SER A 63 -9.45 13.04 12.41
C SER A 63 -10.05 11.99 13.37
N GLY A 64 -9.22 11.31 14.16
CA GLY A 64 -9.66 10.34 15.18
C GLY A 64 -10.25 9.05 14.59
N GLN A 65 -9.77 8.63 13.42
CA GLN A 65 -10.31 7.44 12.76
C GLN A 65 -9.75 6.13 13.32
N PHE A 66 -8.65 6.17 14.07
CA PHE A 66 -8.07 4.98 14.69
C PHE A 66 -8.54 4.76 16.12
N ALA A 67 -8.78 3.50 16.46
CA ALA A 67 -8.98 3.03 17.83
C ALA A 67 -7.80 2.14 18.24
N ARG A 68 -7.57 1.98 19.53
CA ARG A 68 -6.43 1.21 20.03
C ARG A 68 -6.56 -0.26 19.68
N GLU A 69 -5.52 -0.82 19.41
CA GLU A 69 -4.88 -1.93 18.71
C GLU A 69 -5.08 -1.79 17.20
N VAL A 70 -4.05 -1.23 16.57
CA VAL A 70 -4.02 -0.97 15.14
C VAL A 70 -3.17 -2.03 14.45
N LEU A 71 -3.66 -2.54 13.33
CA LEU A 71 -2.90 -3.32 12.37
C LEU A 71 -2.48 -2.41 11.20
N ASP A 72 -1.18 -2.35 10.91
CA ASP A 72 -0.62 -1.83 9.67
C ASP A 72 -0.27 -3.04 8.80
N ILE A 73 -1.11 -3.37 7.82
CA ILE A 73 -0.97 -4.58 6.99
C ILE A 73 -0.26 -4.24 5.68
N GLY A 74 0.78 -5.03 5.34
CA GLY A 74 1.74 -4.65 4.30
C GLY A 74 2.56 -3.46 4.76
N CYS A 75 3.04 -3.50 6.00
CA CYS A 75 3.65 -2.33 6.67
C CYS A 75 4.97 -1.87 6.03
N GLY A 76 5.58 -2.70 5.17
CA GLY A 76 6.88 -2.41 4.59
C GLY A 76 7.92 -2.04 5.66
N PRO A 77 8.73 -0.98 5.44
CA PRO A 77 9.72 -0.48 6.39
C PRO A 77 9.14 0.20 7.64
N GLY A 78 7.81 0.17 7.86
CA GLY A 78 7.12 0.48 9.10
C GLY A 78 6.83 1.95 9.39
N GLU A 79 6.95 2.88 8.43
CA GLU A 79 6.79 4.32 8.71
C GLU A 79 5.37 4.68 9.21
N ASN A 80 4.32 4.07 8.66
CA ASN A 80 2.95 4.30 9.14
C ASN A 80 2.77 3.73 10.55
N ALA A 81 3.22 2.49 10.81
CA ALA A 81 3.17 1.86 12.14
C ALA A 81 3.92 2.68 13.19
N LEU A 82 5.14 3.12 12.87
CA LEU A 82 5.96 3.95 13.76
C LEU A 82 5.30 5.30 14.05
N PHE A 83 4.72 5.94 13.04
CA PHE A 83 3.96 7.16 13.25
C PHE A 83 2.79 6.94 14.21
N LEU A 84 1.95 5.93 13.98
CA LEU A 84 0.81 5.64 14.84
C LEU A 84 1.26 5.28 16.27
N ALA A 85 2.34 4.51 16.42
CA ALA A 85 2.93 4.22 17.74
C ALA A 85 3.41 5.50 18.45
N SER A 86 3.98 6.48 17.74
CA SER A 86 4.37 7.78 18.30
C SER A 86 3.18 8.61 18.80
N ARG A 87 1.98 8.31 18.28
CA ARG A 87 0.71 8.93 18.71
C ARG A 87 0.04 8.21 19.88
N GLY A 88 0.68 7.15 20.42
CA GLY A 88 0.21 6.40 21.58
C GLY A 88 -0.68 5.20 21.26
N TYR A 89 -0.83 4.83 20.01
CA TYR A 89 -1.48 3.58 19.61
C TYR A 89 -0.58 2.39 19.92
N ARG A 90 -1.16 1.23 20.17
CA ARG A 90 -0.46 -0.04 20.13
C ARG A 90 -0.61 -0.60 18.73
N VAL A 91 0.50 -0.87 18.04
CA VAL A 91 0.50 -1.16 16.61
C VAL A 91 1.17 -2.51 16.33
N TRP A 92 0.60 -3.26 15.43
CA TRP A 92 1.21 -4.42 14.77
C TRP A 92 1.45 -4.07 13.31
N GLY A 93 2.71 -4.15 12.88
CA GLY A 93 3.09 -4.05 11.49
C GLY A 93 3.34 -5.46 10.95
N LEU A 94 2.54 -5.89 9.98
CA LEU A 94 2.69 -7.19 9.33
C LEU A 94 3.05 -7.01 7.87
N ASP A 95 4.05 -7.78 7.41
CA ASP A 95 4.47 -7.81 6.01
C ASP A 95 4.95 -9.21 5.64
N ALA A 96 4.78 -9.61 4.40
CA ALA A 96 5.23 -10.91 3.92
C ALA A 96 6.74 -10.95 3.63
N ALA A 97 7.39 -9.77 3.45
CA ALA A 97 8.81 -9.65 3.15
C ALA A 97 9.65 -9.59 4.44
N PRO A 98 10.49 -10.60 4.74
CA PRO A 98 11.36 -10.58 5.91
C PRO A 98 12.29 -9.37 5.97
N ALA A 99 12.83 -8.94 4.82
CA ALA A 99 13.72 -7.79 4.75
C ALA A 99 13.02 -6.47 5.12
N ALA A 100 11.73 -6.31 4.79
CA ALA A 100 10.92 -5.17 5.24
C ALA A 100 10.80 -5.14 6.75
N ILE A 101 10.48 -6.28 7.36
CA ILE A 101 10.33 -6.43 8.81
C ILE A 101 11.64 -6.15 9.55
N ASP A 102 12.77 -6.61 9.01
CA ASP A 102 14.07 -6.32 9.60
C ASP A 102 14.38 -4.81 9.59
N ILE A 103 14.08 -4.12 8.48
CA ILE A 103 14.21 -2.67 8.39
C ILE A 103 13.27 -1.97 9.38
N ALA A 104 12.01 -2.39 9.47
CA ALA A 104 11.03 -1.81 10.37
C ALA A 104 11.44 -1.95 11.84
N ARG A 105 11.92 -3.12 12.26
CA ARG A 105 12.46 -3.37 13.61
C ARG A 105 13.68 -2.49 13.91
N GLU A 106 14.58 -2.37 12.95
CA GLU A 106 15.76 -1.50 13.08
C GLU A 106 15.36 -0.04 13.27
N ARG A 107 14.40 0.46 12.46
CA ARG A 107 13.86 1.82 12.60
C ARG A 107 13.17 2.03 13.97
N ALA A 108 12.42 1.05 14.44
CA ALA A 108 11.81 1.09 15.78
C ALA A 108 12.87 1.23 16.86
N ARG A 109 13.93 0.42 16.80
CA ARG A 109 15.04 0.44 17.75
C ARG A 109 15.77 1.80 17.74
N GLN A 110 16.10 2.32 16.56
CA GLN A 110 16.77 3.61 16.40
C GLN A 110 15.96 4.78 16.99
N ARG A 111 14.62 4.67 16.98
CA ARG A 111 13.69 5.67 17.51
C ARG A 111 13.25 5.40 18.94
N GLY A 112 13.68 4.30 19.57
CA GLY A 112 13.28 3.90 20.94
C GLY A 112 11.80 3.55 21.06
N MET A 113 11.20 2.99 20.00
CA MET A 113 9.75 2.76 19.89
C MET A 113 9.33 1.29 20.02
N GLU A 114 10.25 0.40 20.36
CA GLU A 114 10.04 -1.06 20.43
C GLU A 114 8.91 -1.50 21.37
N ARG A 115 8.56 -0.67 22.35
CA ARG A 115 7.45 -0.96 23.29
C ARG A 115 6.07 -0.64 22.73
N GLY A 116 5.98 0.18 21.69
CA GLY A 116 4.72 0.67 21.11
C GLY A 116 4.30 -0.04 19.83
N VAL A 117 5.22 -0.77 19.22
CA VAL A 117 5.01 -1.43 17.93
C VAL A 117 5.63 -2.82 17.91
N GLU A 118 4.92 -3.76 17.36
CA GLU A 118 5.40 -5.12 17.08
C GLU A 118 5.44 -5.34 15.56
N PHE A 119 6.54 -5.89 15.03
CA PHE A 119 6.68 -6.19 13.61
C PHE A 119 6.89 -7.68 13.41
N GLU A 120 6.07 -8.29 12.53
CA GLU A 120 6.10 -9.74 12.29
C GLU A 120 5.96 -10.04 10.79
N VAL A 121 6.59 -11.14 10.36
CA VAL A 121 6.40 -11.66 9.01
C VAL A 121 5.11 -12.46 8.99
N ALA A 122 4.17 -12.08 8.10
CA ALA A 122 2.89 -12.76 7.98
C ALA A 122 2.33 -12.68 6.55
N ASP A 123 1.57 -13.71 6.18
CA ASP A 123 0.74 -13.70 4.97
C ASP A 123 -0.58 -12.98 5.24
N ALA A 124 -0.79 -11.83 4.61
CA ALA A 124 -2.00 -11.04 4.77
C ALA A 124 -3.28 -11.79 4.34
N THR A 125 -3.16 -12.85 3.53
CA THR A 125 -4.29 -13.67 3.12
C THR A 125 -4.68 -14.78 4.13
N ASP A 126 -3.89 -14.92 5.21
CA ASP A 126 -4.17 -15.84 6.32
C ASP A 126 -3.72 -15.24 7.66
N LEU A 127 -4.62 -14.52 8.31
CA LEU A 127 -4.44 -13.90 9.61
C LEU A 127 -5.17 -14.66 10.74
N SER A 128 -5.33 -15.99 10.60
CA SER A 128 -6.04 -16.82 11.58
C SER A 128 -5.45 -16.75 12.99
N ASP A 129 -4.14 -16.54 13.12
CA ASP A 129 -3.45 -16.37 14.41
C ASP A 129 -3.81 -15.06 15.14
N TYR A 130 -4.45 -14.12 14.43
CA TYR A 130 -4.82 -12.80 14.94
C TYR A 130 -6.34 -12.61 15.10
N ALA A 131 -7.13 -13.69 15.17
CA ALA A 131 -8.59 -13.62 15.21
C ALA A 131 -9.12 -12.65 16.28
N ASP A 132 -10.08 -11.79 15.89
CA ASP A 132 -10.76 -10.80 16.73
C ASP A 132 -9.82 -9.86 17.54
N ARG A 133 -8.65 -9.58 17.01
CA ARG A 133 -7.61 -8.82 17.72
C ARG A 133 -7.69 -7.31 17.51
N PHE A 134 -7.84 -6.85 16.28
CA PHE A 134 -7.63 -5.45 15.93
C PHE A 134 -8.91 -4.62 15.98
N ALA A 135 -8.79 -3.38 16.48
CA ALA A 135 -9.86 -2.39 16.48
C ALA A 135 -9.80 -1.46 15.26
N SER A 136 -8.64 -1.37 14.64
CA SER A 136 -8.44 -0.62 13.41
C SER A 136 -7.41 -1.29 12.53
N VAL A 137 -7.59 -1.17 11.23
CA VAL A 137 -6.65 -1.63 10.21
C VAL A 137 -6.35 -0.49 9.26
N ILE A 138 -5.10 -0.33 8.92
CA ILE A 138 -4.64 0.47 7.77
C ILE A 138 -3.96 -0.45 6.76
N ASP A 139 -4.46 -0.44 5.54
CA ASP A 139 -3.82 -0.92 4.33
C ASP A 139 -3.35 0.29 3.54
N SER A 140 -2.07 0.50 3.47
CA SER A 140 -1.48 1.61 2.74
C SER A 140 -0.66 1.09 1.58
N ALA A 141 -1.35 0.77 0.46
CA ALA A 141 -0.76 0.29 -0.79
C ALA A 141 -0.49 -1.23 -0.87
N LEU A 142 -1.22 -2.06 -0.11
CA LEU A 142 -1.14 -3.52 -0.25
C LEU A 142 -2.26 -4.10 -1.13
N TYR A 143 -3.53 -3.64 -0.97
CA TYR A 143 -4.70 -4.18 -1.68
C TYR A 143 -4.49 -4.30 -3.19
N HIS A 144 -3.91 -3.29 -3.79
CA HIS A 144 -3.67 -3.21 -5.23
C HIS A 144 -2.49 -4.10 -5.70
N CYS A 145 -1.77 -4.75 -4.80
CA CYS A 145 -0.75 -5.73 -5.16
C CYS A 145 -1.32 -7.13 -5.41
N PHE A 146 -2.55 -7.39 -4.94
CA PHE A 146 -3.18 -8.68 -5.14
C PHE A 146 -3.92 -8.78 -6.48
N PRO A 147 -3.83 -9.93 -7.17
CA PRO A 147 -4.76 -10.25 -8.26
C PRO A 147 -6.19 -10.39 -7.73
N GLU A 148 -7.17 -10.25 -8.59
CA GLU A 148 -8.58 -10.14 -8.22
C GLU A 148 -9.08 -11.32 -7.38
N ASP A 149 -8.70 -12.53 -7.73
CA ASP A 149 -9.06 -13.77 -7.01
C ASP A 149 -8.52 -13.81 -5.58
N GLN A 150 -7.38 -13.17 -5.31
CA GLN A 150 -6.78 -13.11 -3.98
C GLN A 150 -7.34 -11.98 -3.11
N ARG A 151 -7.88 -10.91 -3.70
CA ARG A 151 -8.45 -9.77 -2.95
C ARG A 151 -9.61 -10.20 -2.04
N HIS A 152 -10.46 -11.12 -2.50
CA HIS A 152 -11.55 -11.66 -1.67
C HIS A 152 -11.03 -12.42 -0.46
N ARG A 153 -10.03 -13.28 -0.65
CA ARG A 153 -9.39 -14.00 0.45
C ARG A 153 -8.72 -13.04 1.44
N TYR A 154 -8.01 -12.05 0.94
CA TYR A 154 -7.39 -11.00 1.74
C TYR A 154 -8.41 -10.21 2.55
N ALA A 155 -9.49 -9.72 1.94
CA ALA A 155 -10.53 -8.96 2.63
C ALA A 155 -11.23 -9.77 3.71
N ALA A 156 -11.45 -11.08 3.48
CA ALA A 156 -12.02 -12.01 4.46
C ALA A 156 -11.04 -12.29 5.61
N SER A 157 -9.74 -12.42 5.33
CA SER A 157 -8.68 -12.59 6.32
C SER A 157 -8.64 -11.39 7.28
N LEU A 158 -8.66 -10.17 6.74
CA LEU A 158 -8.75 -8.95 7.56
C LEU A 158 -10.02 -8.90 8.41
N PHE A 159 -11.17 -9.30 7.83
CA PHE A 159 -12.43 -9.35 8.58
C PHE A 159 -12.32 -10.28 9.80
N GLY A 160 -11.73 -11.46 9.63
CA GLY A 160 -11.51 -12.41 10.73
C GLY A 160 -10.54 -11.90 11.81
N ALA A 161 -9.52 -11.14 11.42
CA ALA A 161 -8.52 -10.60 12.34
C ALA A 161 -9.03 -9.40 13.17
N CYS A 162 -10.12 -8.78 12.75
CA CYS A 162 -10.70 -7.61 13.40
C CYS A 162 -11.77 -8.02 14.43
N ARG A 163 -11.95 -7.21 15.47
CA ARG A 163 -13.08 -7.34 16.40
C ARG A 163 -14.34 -6.68 15.84
N PRO A 164 -15.54 -6.98 16.36
CA PRO A 164 -16.75 -6.24 16.02
C PRO A 164 -16.57 -4.73 16.22
N GLN A 165 -17.12 -3.92 15.31
CA GLN A 165 -17.00 -2.46 15.24
C GLN A 165 -15.57 -1.97 14.88
N ALA A 166 -14.68 -2.84 14.46
CA ALA A 166 -13.37 -2.43 13.95
C ALA A 166 -13.50 -1.67 12.64
N ARG A 167 -12.61 -0.70 12.44
CA ARG A 167 -12.53 0.10 11.21
C ARG A 167 -11.38 -0.37 10.33
N LEU A 168 -11.66 -0.50 9.05
CA LEU A 168 -10.70 -0.75 8.00
C LEU A 168 -10.55 0.51 7.12
N HIS A 169 -9.31 0.92 6.90
CA HIS A 169 -8.96 1.97 5.94
C HIS A 169 -8.05 1.36 4.88
N VAL A 170 -8.43 1.49 3.61
CA VAL A 170 -7.64 1.00 2.47
C VAL A 170 -7.27 2.18 1.59
N VAL A 171 -5.98 2.38 1.38
CA VAL A 171 -5.44 3.31 0.38
C VAL A 171 -4.85 2.50 -0.75
N CYS A 172 -5.44 2.56 -1.94
CA CYS A 172 -4.97 1.79 -3.09
C CYS A 172 -5.00 2.64 -4.37
N PHE A 173 -4.14 2.31 -5.35
CA PHE A 173 -4.12 2.99 -6.64
C PHE A 173 -5.48 2.87 -7.32
N SER A 174 -5.98 4.01 -7.78
CA SER A 174 -7.26 4.08 -8.49
C SER A 174 -7.09 3.80 -10.00
N ASP A 175 -8.20 3.54 -10.65
CA ASP A 175 -8.32 3.48 -12.12
C ASP A 175 -8.05 4.82 -12.82
N ARG A 176 -7.84 5.89 -12.04
CA ARG A 176 -7.47 7.23 -12.54
C ARG A 176 -5.96 7.43 -12.69
N VAL A 177 -5.14 6.44 -12.31
CA VAL A 177 -3.69 6.51 -12.54
C VAL A 177 -3.43 6.52 -14.05
N PRO A 178 -2.66 7.49 -14.58
CA PRO A 178 -2.44 7.61 -16.01
C PRO A 178 -1.86 6.34 -16.64
N ASP A 179 -2.26 6.05 -17.86
CA ASP A 179 -1.66 4.98 -18.66
C ASP A 179 -0.16 5.23 -18.83
N GLY A 180 0.62 4.15 -18.83
CA GLY A 180 2.09 4.23 -18.88
C GLY A 180 2.77 4.50 -17.54
N PHE A 181 2.05 4.87 -16.46
CA PHE A 181 2.65 4.94 -15.14
C PHE A 181 2.88 3.52 -14.59
N PRO A 182 4.12 3.18 -14.13
CA PRO A 182 4.42 1.85 -13.64
C PRO A 182 3.70 1.56 -12.32
N GLY A 183 3.48 0.30 -12.02
CA GLY A 183 2.99 -0.11 -10.71
C GLY A 183 1.93 -1.20 -10.77
N PRO A 184 1.33 -1.50 -9.61
CA PRO A 184 0.39 -2.60 -9.43
C PRO A 184 -0.97 -2.36 -10.12
N TYR A 185 -1.95 -3.22 -9.80
CA TYR A 185 -3.28 -3.14 -10.39
C TYR A 185 -3.97 -1.80 -10.16
N ARG A 186 -4.71 -1.34 -11.16
CA ARG A 186 -5.62 -0.20 -11.08
C ARG A 186 -6.96 -0.67 -10.53
N ILE A 187 -7.41 -0.07 -9.44
CA ILE A 187 -8.60 -0.50 -8.72
C ILE A 187 -9.74 0.47 -9.03
N THR A 188 -10.87 -0.08 -9.48
CA THR A 188 -12.11 0.71 -9.60
C THR A 188 -12.80 0.84 -8.25
N GLU A 189 -13.62 1.88 -8.08
CA GLU A 189 -14.44 2.04 -6.89
C GLU A 189 -15.36 0.83 -6.67
N ASP A 190 -15.97 0.32 -7.74
CA ASP A 190 -16.88 -0.84 -7.69
C ASP A 190 -16.12 -2.11 -7.21
N ASN A 191 -14.93 -2.41 -7.76
CA ASN A 191 -14.14 -3.57 -7.30
C ASN A 191 -13.86 -3.50 -5.81
N LEU A 192 -13.45 -2.33 -5.31
CA LEU A 192 -13.15 -2.14 -3.89
C LEU A 192 -14.40 -2.32 -3.03
N ARG A 193 -15.52 -1.74 -3.43
CA ARG A 193 -16.81 -1.85 -2.75
C ARG A 193 -17.32 -3.29 -2.70
N ASP A 194 -17.35 -3.95 -3.86
CA ASP A 194 -17.90 -5.30 -3.99
C ASP A 194 -17.05 -6.31 -3.22
N THR A 195 -15.73 -6.23 -3.32
CA THR A 195 -14.81 -7.13 -2.61
C THR A 195 -14.94 -6.99 -1.10
N LEU A 196 -14.96 -5.76 -0.57
CA LEU A 196 -15.10 -5.52 0.86
C LEU A 196 -16.49 -5.98 1.37
N THR A 197 -17.55 -5.66 0.64
CA THR A 197 -18.91 -6.05 1.01
C THR A 197 -19.08 -7.58 0.99
N ALA A 198 -18.54 -8.26 -0.01
CA ALA A 198 -18.58 -9.72 -0.09
C ALA A 198 -17.85 -10.42 1.08
N ALA A 199 -16.83 -9.77 1.64
CA ALA A 199 -16.10 -10.24 2.82
C ALA A 199 -16.80 -9.91 4.15
N GLY A 200 -17.95 -9.21 4.14
CA GLY A 200 -18.73 -8.86 5.32
C GLY A 200 -18.52 -7.44 5.87
N TRP A 201 -17.66 -6.66 5.25
CA TRP A 201 -17.45 -5.27 5.65
C TRP A 201 -18.63 -4.37 5.24
N THR A 202 -19.02 -3.44 6.11
CA THR A 202 -19.95 -2.36 5.77
C THR A 202 -19.13 -1.16 5.27
N VAL A 203 -19.13 -0.95 3.95
CA VAL A 203 -18.40 0.16 3.34
C VAL A 203 -19.12 1.48 3.66
N GLN A 204 -18.44 2.36 4.40
CA GLN A 204 -18.96 3.66 4.83
C GLN A 204 -18.77 4.71 3.74
N ARG A 205 -17.56 4.77 3.15
CA ARG A 205 -17.21 5.69 2.08
C ARG A 205 -16.04 5.18 1.26
N ILE A 206 -16.00 5.61 0.01
CA ILE A 206 -14.83 5.52 -0.87
C ILE A 206 -14.66 6.90 -1.47
N GLU A 207 -13.50 7.50 -1.30
CA GLU A 207 -13.22 8.86 -1.75
C GLU A 207 -11.89 8.95 -2.48
N PRO A 208 -11.75 9.85 -3.47
CA PRO A 208 -10.47 10.05 -4.13
C PRO A 208 -9.45 10.63 -3.16
N THR A 209 -8.24 10.12 -3.25
CA THR A 209 -7.07 10.61 -2.50
C THR A 209 -5.83 10.50 -3.38
N THR A 210 -4.66 10.73 -2.80
CA THR A 210 -3.37 10.53 -3.46
C THR A 210 -2.44 9.69 -2.59
N TYR A 211 -1.54 8.97 -3.25
CA TYR A 211 -0.46 8.24 -2.63
C TYR A 211 0.88 8.89 -3.00
N THR A 212 1.68 9.27 -2.01
CA THR A 212 2.96 9.91 -2.24
C THR A 212 4.04 8.87 -2.53
N THR A 213 4.78 9.05 -3.62
CA THR A 213 5.91 8.17 -3.97
C THR A 213 7.24 8.77 -3.54
N ALA A 214 8.30 7.94 -3.49
CA ALA A 214 9.67 8.39 -3.27
C ALA A 214 10.30 9.07 -4.50
N PHE A 215 9.65 8.97 -5.66
CA PHE A 215 10.13 9.56 -6.92
C PHE A 215 9.55 10.96 -7.14
N THR A 216 10.40 11.87 -7.59
CA THR A 216 9.99 13.20 -8.05
C THR A 216 9.53 13.17 -9.51
N ARG A 217 8.75 14.17 -9.91
CA ARG A 217 8.40 14.34 -11.33
C ARG A 217 9.64 14.44 -12.21
N ASP A 218 10.64 15.22 -11.78
CA ASP A 218 11.87 15.44 -12.55
C ASP A 218 12.60 14.12 -12.83
N GLU A 219 12.69 13.23 -11.83
CA GLU A 219 13.30 11.92 -11.99
C GLU A 219 12.52 11.06 -12.99
N MET A 220 11.20 11.05 -12.91
CA MET A 220 10.34 10.23 -13.77
C MET A 220 10.23 10.75 -15.22
N THR A 221 10.60 12.02 -15.47
CA THR A 221 10.57 12.64 -16.80
C THR A 221 11.93 12.71 -17.50
N THR A 222 12.96 12.05 -16.96
CA THR A 222 14.34 12.07 -17.50
C THR A 222 14.47 11.46 -18.89
N GLN A 223 13.52 10.64 -19.34
CA GLN A 223 13.49 10.03 -20.67
C GLN A 223 12.31 10.59 -21.50
N PRO A 224 12.48 11.75 -22.17
CA PRO A 224 11.43 12.36 -22.96
C PRO A 224 10.88 11.40 -24.02
N GLY A 225 9.55 11.33 -24.13
CA GLY A 225 8.86 10.46 -25.08
C GLY A 225 8.61 9.04 -24.58
N SER A 226 9.09 8.67 -23.38
CA SER A 226 8.67 7.41 -22.75
C SER A 226 7.24 7.52 -22.20
N PRO A 227 6.47 6.41 -22.17
CA PRO A 227 5.13 6.39 -21.56
C PRO A 227 5.15 6.87 -20.10
N VAL A 228 6.19 6.50 -19.33
CA VAL A 228 6.36 6.91 -17.94
C VAL A 228 6.52 8.43 -17.83
N ALA A 229 7.36 9.04 -18.66
CA ALA A 229 7.55 10.48 -18.66
C ALA A 229 6.26 11.22 -19.02
N ALA A 230 5.51 10.73 -20.00
CA ALA A 230 4.23 11.28 -20.40
C ALA A 230 3.21 11.20 -19.26
N ALA A 231 3.10 10.05 -18.59
CA ALA A 231 2.22 9.86 -17.45
C ALA A 231 2.59 10.75 -16.26
N ALA A 232 3.87 10.87 -15.94
CA ALA A 232 4.35 11.66 -14.81
C ALA A 232 4.23 13.19 -15.02
N ALA A 233 4.28 13.66 -16.26
CA ALA A 233 4.27 15.09 -16.59
C ALA A 233 3.03 15.82 -16.06
N ASP A 234 1.85 15.19 -16.16
CA ASP A 234 0.56 15.76 -15.78
C ASP A 234 0.13 15.42 -14.34
N MET A 235 0.88 14.56 -13.64
CA MET A 235 0.54 14.19 -12.25
C MET A 235 0.87 15.33 -11.28
N GLN A 236 0.07 15.42 -10.22
CA GLN A 236 0.33 16.35 -9.13
C GLN A 236 1.63 15.97 -8.39
N VAL A 237 2.25 16.96 -7.75
CA VAL A 237 3.41 16.77 -6.88
C VAL A 237 3.16 17.44 -5.52
N ASP A 238 3.86 16.96 -4.51
CA ASP A 238 3.92 17.63 -3.21
C ASP A 238 4.93 18.80 -3.21
N ASP A 239 5.15 19.41 -2.05
CA ASP A 239 6.06 20.53 -1.83
C ASP A 239 7.55 20.16 -2.03
N ARG A 240 7.87 18.86 -2.09
CA ARG A 240 9.21 18.33 -2.39
C ARG A 240 9.35 17.84 -3.83
N GLY A 241 8.33 18.05 -4.67
CA GLY A 241 8.29 17.59 -6.06
C GLY A 241 8.01 16.10 -6.23
N ARG A 242 7.68 15.37 -5.16
CA ARG A 242 7.36 13.95 -5.22
C ARG A 242 5.99 13.73 -5.86
N LEU A 243 5.88 12.71 -6.71
CA LEU A 243 4.64 12.40 -7.40
C LEU A 243 3.53 11.95 -6.45
N LEU A 244 2.34 12.48 -6.68
CA LEU A 244 1.10 12.14 -5.99
C LEU A 244 0.25 11.26 -6.92
N VAL A 245 0.31 9.95 -6.72
CA VAL A 245 -0.41 8.97 -7.55
C VAL A 245 -1.89 8.97 -7.16
N PRO A 246 -2.81 9.09 -8.13
CA PRO A 246 -4.24 8.99 -7.86
C PRO A 246 -4.61 7.68 -7.15
N ALA A 247 -5.34 7.77 -6.04
CA ALA A 247 -5.70 6.65 -5.22
C ALA A 247 -7.15 6.74 -4.73
N TRP A 248 -7.70 5.62 -4.27
CA TRP A 248 -8.90 5.56 -3.45
C TRP A 248 -8.54 5.45 -1.98
N LEU A 249 -9.30 6.13 -1.13
CA LEU A 249 -9.37 5.87 0.30
C LEU A 249 -10.74 5.29 0.61
N ALA A 250 -10.79 4.00 0.93
CA ALA A 250 -11.99 3.36 1.43
C ALA A 250 -11.96 3.29 2.96
N THR A 251 -13.11 3.54 3.58
CA THR A 251 -13.35 3.30 5.00
C THR A 251 -14.53 2.34 5.14
N ALA A 252 -14.31 1.26 5.86
CA ALA A 252 -15.32 0.24 6.13
C ALA A 252 -15.33 -0.15 7.62
N GLU A 253 -16.40 -0.77 8.08
CA GLU A 253 -16.59 -1.20 9.47
C GLU A 253 -17.03 -2.66 9.51
N ARG A 254 -16.50 -3.41 10.47
CA ARG A 254 -16.98 -4.75 10.80
C ARG A 254 -18.22 -4.64 11.70
N THR A 255 -19.42 -4.73 11.13
CA THR A 255 -20.71 -4.69 11.82
C THR A 255 -21.14 -6.05 12.33
#